data_d4cecb270b11710a41089e0c3a1e837b
#
_entry.id   d4cecb270b11710a41089e0c3a1e837b
#
_cell.length_a   1.000
_cell.length_b   1.000
_cell.length_c   1.000
_cell.angle_alpha   90.00
_cell.angle_beta   90.00
_cell.angle_gamma   90.00
#
_symmetry.space_group_name_H-M   'P 1'
#
loop_
_entity.id
_entity.type
_entity.pdbx_description
1 polymer ?
#
loop_
_entity_poly.entity_id
_entity_poly.type
_entity_poly.pdbx_seq_one_letter_code
_entity_poly.pdbx_strand_id
1 'polypeptide(L)'
;MIWLAETEPAIFARAERIAEVHAYLSYRLTGEWVTSTASADPTGVLDMRHRIWSEEILRAAGVDPALMPRLVPPGTPMGEVTPAAAVATGLAPGTPVIAAGGDGQCAGTGVGVGAGAPGQAYVNLGTAVVSGSFGIDYAYDRAFRTEIAIADAGYIFETCVRSGTFLVDWLAREMLLVDCAEQRNVLATLEGEAAASPIGAGGVVMIPYWQGCMNPHWDSVARGVIAGLSGSTRRGDIYRALLEGIALEQATSTNCAIAATGVPIDRYVAIGGGAASDLWLQILADATGRPVQRSTTVEASSLGAAIAAAKGGGWYGTIAQAAAAMAGRPVRSFEPDPKRSARYAELRAIHADLWPTLSAWNARLAAFAERG
;
A
#
# COMPACT_ATOMS: atom_id res chain seq x y z
N MET A 1 13.04 -7.66 16.32
CA MET A 1 13.75 -8.77 17.02
C MET A 1 15.05 -8.26 17.63
N ILE A 2 16.01 -7.72 16.89
CA ILE A 2 17.30 -7.23 17.42
C ILE A 2 17.11 -6.24 18.57
N TRP A 3 16.29 -5.20 18.41
CA TRP A 3 15.99 -4.25 19.46
C TRP A 3 15.48 -4.92 20.74
N LEU A 4 14.59 -5.91 20.61
CA LEU A 4 14.05 -6.63 21.77
C LEU A 4 15.13 -7.47 22.46
N ALA A 5 16.01 -8.12 21.68
CA ALA A 5 17.12 -8.88 22.21
C ALA A 5 18.14 -8.00 22.99
N GLU A 6 18.37 -6.78 22.51
CA GLU A 6 19.30 -5.83 23.13
C GLU A 6 18.71 -5.09 24.33
N THR A 7 17.42 -4.70 24.25
CA THR A 7 16.79 -3.83 25.23
C THR A 7 16.04 -4.60 26.32
N GLU A 8 15.45 -5.75 25.96
CA GLU A 8 14.65 -6.60 26.85
C GLU A 8 15.12 -8.08 26.79
N PRO A 9 16.42 -8.36 27.09
CA PRO A 9 17.01 -9.69 26.90
C PRO A 9 16.32 -10.77 27.75
N ALA A 10 15.80 -10.43 28.92
CA ALA A 10 15.09 -11.37 29.79
C ALA A 10 13.75 -11.82 29.20
N ILE A 11 13.06 -10.94 28.46
CA ILE A 11 11.83 -11.28 27.72
C ILE A 11 12.18 -12.11 26.52
N PHE A 12 13.18 -11.67 25.75
CA PHE A 12 13.62 -12.36 24.55
C PHE A 12 14.09 -13.80 24.81
N ALA A 13 14.88 -14.02 25.87
CA ALA A 13 15.37 -15.33 26.26
C ALA A 13 14.27 -16.32 26.72
N ARG A 14 13.09 -15.83 27.07
CA ARG A 14 11.91 -16.64 27.44
C ARG A 14 10.99 -16.93 26.29
N ALA A 15 11.26 -16.38 25.10
CA ALA A 15 10.43 -16.60 23.93
C ALA A 15 10.50 -18.07 23.50
N GLU A 16 9.39 -18.74 23.51
CA GLU A 16 9.24 -20.11 22.99
C GLU A 16 8.86 -20.12 21.51
N ARG A 17 8.33 -18.98 21.02
CA ARG A 17 7.86 -18.80 19.66
C ARG A 17 7.94 -17.34 19.26
N ILE A 18 8.26 -17.09 17.99
CA ILE A 18 8.32 -15.75 17.39
C ILE A 18 7.47 -15.76 16.13
N ALA A 19 6.51 -14.84 16.05
CA ALA A 19 5.59 -14.77 14.93
C ALA A 19 5.13 -13.33 14.66
N GLU A 20 4.67 -13.12 13.45
CA GLU A 20 3.83 -11.99 13.07
C GLU A 20 2.35 -12.27 13.39
N VAL A 21 1.50 -11.27 13.21
CA VAL A 21 0.08 -11.32 13.63
C VAL A 21 -0.71 -12.45 12.94
N HIS A 22 -0.45 -12.74 11.68
CA HIS A 22 -1.12 -13.79 10.92
C HIS A 22 -0.86 -15.18 11.51
N ALA A 23 0.40 -15.51 11.86
CA ALA A 23 0.72 -16.77 12.52
C ALA A 23 0.11 -16.87 13.91
N TYR A 24 0.07 -15.77 14.67
CA TYR A 24 -0.56 -15.73 15.97
C TYR A 24 -2.08 -15.98 15.88
N LEU A 25 -2.77 -15.33 14.92
CA LEU A 25 -4.19 -15.55 14.69
C LEU A 25 -4.48 -16.98 14.23
N SER A 26 -3.66 -17.52 13.31
CA SER A 26 -3.73 -18.91 12.88
C SER A 26 -3.64 -19.85 14.08
N TYR A 27 -2.63 -19.67 14.93
CA TYR A 27 -2.45 -20.45 16.14
C TYR A 27 -3.66 -20.37 17.10
N ARG A 28 -4.21 -19.17 17.30
CA ARG A 28 -5.38 -18.96 18.17
C ARG A 28 -6.65 -19.65 17.65
N LEU A 29 -6.77 -19.77 16.34
CA LEU A 29 -7.91 -20.42 15.68
C LEU A 29 -7.75 -21.94 15.62
N THR A 30 -6.54 -22.41 15.32
CA THR A 30 -6.32 -23.83 14.93
C THR A 30 -5.45 -24.62 15.91
N GLY A 31 -4.66 -23.95 16.74
CA GLY A 31 -3.60 -24.58 17.55
C GLY A 31 -2.31 -24.84 16.77
N GLU A 32 -2.30 -24.64 15.45
CA GLU A 32 -1.16 -24.88 14.57
C GLU A 32 -0.24 -23.66 14.48
N TRP A 33 1.08 -23.88 14.59
CA TRP A 33 2.10 -22.84 14.47
C TRP A 33 2.56 -22.72 13.03
N VAL A 34 1.79 -21.96 12.23
CA VAL A 34 1.92 -21.91 10.77
C VAL A 34 1.61 -20.52 10.24
N THR A 35 2.30 -20.08 9.18
CA THR A 35 2.02 -18.81 8.49
C THR A 35 2.15 -18.94 6.97
N SER A 36 1.55 -18.00 6.26
CA SER A 36 1.72 -17.82 4.82
C SER A 36 3.08 -17.22 4.48
N THR A 37 3.72 -17.69 3.40
CA THR A 37 4.90 -17.01 2.86
C THR A 37 4.64 -15.55 2.51
N ALA A 38 3.42 -15.22 2.04
CA ALA A 38 3.00 -13.85 1.72
C ALA A 38 2.58 -13.01 2.96
N SER A 39 2.61 -13.57 4.16
CA SER A 39 2.51 -12.83 5.42
C SER A 39 3.84 -12.80 6.17
N ALA A 40 4.74 -13.73 5.85
CA ALA A 40 6.07 -13.81 6.43
C ALA A 40 7.07 -12.82 5.79
N ASP A 41 6.86 -12.43 4.54
CA ASP A 41 7.78 -11.58 3.78
C ASP A 41 8.08 -10.22 4.43
N PRO A 42 7.11 -9.46 5.04
CA PRO A 42 7.44 -8.19 5.65
C PRO A 42 8.23 -8.31 6.96
N THR A 43 8.44 -9.50 7.48
CA THR A 43 9.27 -9.71 8.69
C THR A 43 10.75 -9.36 8.47
N GLY A 44 11.21 -9.33 7.21
CA GLY A 44 12.59 -9.05 6.83
C GLY A 44 13.58 -10.21 7.09
N VAL A 45 13.07 -11.38 7.48
CA VAL A 45 13.89 -12.58 7.76
C VAL A 45 13.58 -13.77 6.85
N LEU A 46 12.82 -13.53 5.77
CA LEU A 46 12.49 -14.52 4.75
C LEU A 46 13.50 -14.43 3.59
N ASP A 47 14.01 -15.57 3.13
CA ASP A 47 14.62 -15.67 1.81
C ASP A 47 13.50 -15.62 0.76
N MET A 48 13.39 -14.48 0.10
CA MET A 48 12.31 -14.20 -0.84
C MET A 48 12.36 -15.06 -2.10
N ARG A 49 13.55 -15.51 -2.51
CA ARG A 49 13.72 -16.36 -3.71
C ARG A 49 13.31 -17.80 -3.44
N HIS A 50 13.76 -18.35 -2.30
CA HIS A 50 13.50 -19.73 -1.93
C HIS A 50 12.22 -19.90 -1.10
N ARG A 51 11.66 -18.78 -0.60
CA ARG A 51 10.43 -18.73 0.23
C ARG A 51 10.57 -19.57 1.50
N ILE A 52 11.73 -19.49 2.15
CA ILE A 52 12.06 -20.13 3.41
C ILE A 52 12.59 -19.09 4.40
N TRP A 53 12.58 -19.41 5.68
CA TRP A 53 13.26 -18.58 6.67
C TRP A 53 14.77 -18.53 6.36
N SER A 54 15.34 -17.33 6.36
CA SER A 54 16.78 -17.15 6.17
C SER A 54 17.51 -17.45 7.48
N GLU A 55 18.16 -18.60 7.56
CA GLU A 55 18.97 -18.95 8.75
C GLU A 55 20.10 -17.95 9.00
N GLU A 56 20.66 -17.37 7.95
CA GLU A 56 21.72 -16.38 8.05
C GLU A 56 21.22 -15.11 8.76
N ILE A 57 20.07 -14.57 8.32
CA ILE A 57 19.49 -13.34 8.90
C ILE A 57 18.97 -13.63 10.32
N LEU A 58 18.31 -14.76 10.54
CA LEU A 58 17.84 -15.16 11.87
C LEU A 58 18.99 -15.30 12.85
N ARG A 59 20.08 -15.96 12.44
CA ARG A 59 21.29 -16.11 13.26
C ARG A 59 21.94 -14.76 13.58
N ALA A 60 22.03 -13.86 12.59
CA ALA A 60 22.53 -12.50 12.79
C ALA A 60 21.64 -11.68 13.76
N ALA A 61 20.32 -11.95 13.79
CA ALA A 61 19.39 -11.37 14.74
C ALA A 61 19.35 -12.07 16.11
N GLY A 62 20.15 -13.10 16.34
CA GLY A 62 20.18 -13.89 17.58
C GLY A 62 18.93 -14.77 17.77
N VAL A 63 18.23 -15.12 16.68
CA VAL A 63 16.99 -15.91 16.71
C VAL A 63 17.26 -17.34 16.30
N ASP A 64 16.82 -18.30 17.11
CA ASP A 64 16.80 -19.71 16.73
C ASP A 64 15.69 -19.93 15.66
N PRO A 65 16.01 -20.44 14.46
CA PRO A 65 15.03 -20.75 13.44
C PRO A 65 13.90 -21.68 13.90
N ALA A 66 14.12 -22.51 14.90
CA ALA A 66 13.11 -23.39 15.47
C ALA A 66 11.97 -22.64 16.16
N LEU A 67 12.16 -21.38 16.52
CA LEU A 67 11.11 -20.51 17.11
C LEU A 67 10.13 -19.98 16.05
N MET A 68 10.48 -20.05 14.77
CA MET A 68 9.68 -19.49 13.68
C MET A 68 8.53 -20.44 13.28
N PRO A 69 7.38 -19.91 12.81
CA PRO A 69 6.28 -20.75 12.35
C PRO A 69 6.64 -21.49 11.05
N ARG A 70 6.00 -22.63 10.84
CA ARG A 70 6.10 -23.36 9.57
C ARG A 70 5.49 -22.54 8.44
N LEU A 71 6.19 -22.40 7.33
CA LEU A 71 5.76 -21.66 6.15
C LEU A 71 4.88 -22.53 5.23
N VAL A 72 3.83 -21.93 4.70
CA VAL A 72 3.00 -22.53 3.65
C VAL A 72 2.70 -21.50 2.54
N PRO A 73 2.50 -21.94 1.29
CA PRO A 73 2.05 -21.04 0.22
C PRO A 73 0.65 -20.48 0.48
N PRO A 74 0.29 -19.29 -0.06
CA PRO A 74 -1.08 -18.81 -0.07
C PRO A 74 -2.08 -19.82 -0.65
N GLY A 75 -3.31 -19.81 -0.15
CA GLY A 75 -4.35 -20.77 -0.54
C GLY A 75 -4.16 -22.19 0.01
N THR A 76 -3.27 -22.38 0.98
CA THR A 76 -3.04 -23.66 1.66
C THR A 76 -3.79 -23.69 3.00
N PRO A 77 -4.46 -24.80 3.37
CA PRO A 77 -5.00 -24.97 4.72
C PRO A 77 -3.89 -24.92 5.79
N MET A 78 -4.12 -24.14 6.83
CA MET A 78 -3.22 -23.98 7.98
C MET A 78 -3.67 -24.77 9.21
N GLY A 79 -4.85 -25.35 9.16
CA GLY A 79 -5.53 -26.07 10.20
C GLY A 79 -7.02 -25.82 10.16
N GLU A 80 -7.73 -26.29 11.19
CA GLU A 80 -9.17 -26.14 11.32
C GLU A 80 -9.53 -25.43 12.63
N VAL A 81 -10.63 -24.71 12.64
CA VAL A 81 -11.14 -24.03 13.85
C VAL A 81 -11.39 -25.05 14.95
N THR A 82 -10.68 -24.90 16.07
CA THR A 82 -10.83 -25.77 17.23
C THR A 82 -12.17 -25.52 17.96
N PRO A 83 -12.69 -26.48 18.75
CA PRO A 83 -13.90 -26.26 19.58
C PRO A 83 -13.77 -25.04 20.51
N ALA A 84 -12.59 -24.79 21.08
CA ALA A 84 -12.34 -23.63 21.93
C ALA A 84 -12.41 -22.31 21.16
N ALA A 85 -11.80 -22.26 19.98
CA ALA A 85 -11.88 -21.10 19.09
C ALA A 85 -13.31 -20.86 18.58
N ALA A 86 -14.05 -21.93 18.28
CA ALA A 86 -15.46 -21.85 17.87
C ALA A 86 -16.34 -21.15 18.93
N VAL A 87 -16.16 -21.49 20.20
CA VAL A 87 -16.87 -20.83 21.32
C VAL A 87 -16.53 -19.34 21.40
N ALA A 88 -15.26 -18.97 21.19
CA ALA A 88 -14.79 -17.58 21.29
C ALA A 88 -15.20 -16.70 20.10
N THR A 89 -15.39 -17.28 18.92
CA THR A 89 -15.58 -16.54 17.66
C THR A 89 -16.96 -16.69 17.03
N GLY A 90 -17.70 -17.74 17.39
CA GLY A 90 -18.96 -18.11 16.73
C GLY A 90 -18.77 -18.85 15.40
N LEU A 91 -17.52 -19.14 14.99
CA LEU A 91 -17.26 -19.97 13.80
C LEU A 91 -17.59 -21.43 14.07
N ALA A 92 -17.97 -22.20 13.05
CA ALA A 92 -18.19 -23.62 13.19
C ALA A 92 -16.87 -24.36 13.47
N PRO A 93 -16.84 -25.33 14.41
CA PRO A 93 -15.67 -26.19 14.59
C PRO A 93 -15.36 -26.95 13.29
N GLY A 94 -14.10 -27.18 12.99
CA GLY A 94 -13.69 -27.87 11.77
C GLY A 94 -13.70 -26.97 10.51
N THR A 95 -14.04 -25.68 10.63
CA THR A 95 -13.91 -24.73 9.50
C THR A 95 -12.43 -24.59 9.13
N PRO A 96 -12.03 -24.84 7.86
CA PRO A 96 -10.64 -24.72 7.46
C PRO A 96 -10.18 -23.26 7.49
N VAL A 97 -9.00 -23.03 8.06
CA VAL A 97 -8.32 -21.73 8.07
C VAL A 97 -7.27 -21.73 6.95
N ILE A 98 -7.41 -20.82 6.01
CA ILE A 98 -6.60 -20.81 4.77
C ILE A 98 -5.59 -19.67 4.79
N ALA A 99 -4.36 -19.97 4.42
CA ALA A 99 -3.29 -19.00 4.25
C ALA A 99 -3.63 -17.98 3.15
N ALA A 100 -3.48 -16.69 3.45
CA ALA A 100 -3.58 -15.62 2.46
C ALA A 100 -2.27 -14.79 2.47
N GLY A 101 -2.32 -13.49 2.68
CA GLY A 101 -1.17 -12.60 2.71
C GLY A 101 -1.49 -11.28 3.39
N GLY A 102 -0.60 -10.30 3.27
CA GLY A 102 -0.81 -8.95 3.74
C GLY A 102 -1.96 -8.25 2.99
N ASP A 103 -2.41 -7.13 3.52
CA ASP A 103 -3.56 -6.37 3.01
C ASP A 103 -3.31 -5.85 1.57
N GLY A 104 -2.08 -5.41 1.25
CA GLY A 104 -1.70 -4.96 -0.08
C GLY A 104 -1.75 -6.07 -1.12
N GLN A 105 -1.12 -7.23 -0.83
CA GLN A 105 -1.15 -8.40 -1.71
C GLN A 105 -2.59 -8.93 -1.91
N CYS A 106 -3.36 -8.97 -0.82
CA CYS A 106 -4.78 -9.32 -0.88
C CYS A 106 -5.56 -8.32 -1.74
N ALA A 107 -5.34 -7.00 -1.56
CA ALA A 107 -6.02 -5.98 -2.35
C ALA A 107 -5.74 -6.12 -3.84
N GLY A 108 -4.47 -6.35 -4.21
CA GLY A 108 -4.07 -6.63 -5.59
C GLY A 108 -4.80 -7.83 -6.17
N THR A 109 -4.84 -8.95 -5.44
CA THR A 109 -5.57 -10.16 -5.83
C THR A 109 -7.07 -9.91 -5.96
N GLY A 110 -7.65 -9.13 -5.03
CA GLY A 110 -9.08 -8.76 -5.02
C GLY A 110 -9.52 -7.93 -6.21
N VAL A 111 -8.60 -7.28 -6.93
CA VAL A 111 -8.86 -6.55 -8.19
C VAL A 111 -8.18 -7.18 -9.41
N GLY A 112 -7.72 -8.41 -9.28
CA GLY A 112 -7.23 -9.21 -10.40
C GLY A 112 -5.81 -8.86 -10.85
N VAL A 113 -4.97 -8.26 -10.00
CA VAL A 113 -3.53 -8.10 -10.29
C VAL A 113 -2.82 -9.44 -10.16
N GLY A 114 -2.12 -9.87 -11.21
CA GLY A 114 -1.43 -11.16 -11.28
C GLY A 114 -1.04 -11.48 -12.73
N ALA A 115 -0.51 -12.68 -12.96
CA ALA A 115 -0.03 -13.12 -14.27
C ALA A 115 -1.10 -13.09 -15.37
N GLY A 116 -2.38 -13.24 -15.01
CA GLY A 116 -3.51 -13.18 -15.93
C GLY A 116 -3.87 -11.77 -16.44
N ALA A 117 -3.26 -10.73 -15.87
CA ALA A 117 -3.53 -9.33 -16.21
C ALA A 117 -2.23 -8.52 -16.35
N PRO A 118 -1.40 -8.82 -17.35
CA PRO A 118 -0.14 -8.11 -17.55
C PRO A 118 -0.38 -6.60 -17.71
N GLY A 119 0.56 -5.80 -17.22
CA GLY A 119 0.48 -4.34 -17.23
C GLY A 119 -0.58 -3.73 -16.32
N GLN A 120 -1.31 -4.53 -15.54
CA GLN A 120 -2.25 -4.03 -14.55
C GLN A 120 -1.57 -3.85 -13.20
N ALA A 121 -1.75 -2.67 -12.59
CA ALA A 121 -1.41 -2.42 -11.20
C ALA A 121 -2.67 -2.02 -10.42
N TYR A 122 -2.69 -2.27 -9.12
CA TYR A 122 -3.68 -1.63 -8.26
C TYR A 122 -3.15 -0.29 -7.74
N VAL A 123 -4.06 0.61 -7.39
CA VAL A 123 -3.77 1.79 -6.58
C VAL A 123 -4.84 1.93 -5.50
N ASN A 124 -4.44 1.76 -4.26
CA ASN A 124 -5.32 1.91 -3.10
C ASN A 124 -5.19 3.34 -2.56
N LEU A 125 -6.21 4.15 -2.80
CA LEU A 125 -6.33 5.51 -2.30
C LEU A 125 -6.97 5.48 -0.89
N GLY A 126 -6.26 4.88 0.05
CA GLY A 126 -6.61 4.77 1.45
C GLY A 126 -5.96 5.84 2.32
N THR A 127 -5.79 5.58 3.62
CA THR A 127 -5.04 6.45 4.56
C THR A 127 -3.65 6.80 4.02
N ALA A 128 -2.93 5.81 3.48
CA ALA A 128 -1.80 5.96 2.57
C ALA A 128 -2.25 5.67 1.13
N VAL A 129 -1.47 6.09 0.14
CA VAL A 129 -1.64 5.62 -1.24
C VAL A 129 -0.63 4.52 -1.50
N VAL A 130 -1.14 3.32 -1.73
CA VAL A 130 -0.34 2.12 -1.96
C VAL A 130 -0.65 1.59 -3.36
N SER A 131 0.37 1.28 -4.13
CA SER A 131 0.22 0.73 -5.48
C SER A 131 1.15 -0.45 -5.68
N GLY A 132 0.68 -1.51 -6.33
CA GLY A 132 1.50 -2.68 -6.61
C GLY A 132 1.26 -3.24 -8.00
N SER A 133 2.34 -3.67 -8.65
CA SER A 133 2.35 -4.37 -9.94
C SER A 133 2.93 -5.76 -9.77
N PHE A 134 2.49 -6.70 -10.64
CA PHE A 134 2.94 -8.08 -10.60
C PHE A 134 4.13 -8.30 -11.53
N GLY A 135 5.16 -9.01 -11.03
CA GLY A 135 6.26 -9.54 -11.82
C GLY A 135 6.59 -10.99 -11.43
N ILE A 136 7.13 -11.75 -12.38
CA ILE A 136 7.49 -13.16 -12.17
C ILE A 136 8.81 -13.30 -11.44
N ASP A 137 9.80 -12.47 -11.81
CA ASP A 137 11.15 -12.57 -11.30
C ASP A 137 11.33 -11.72 -10.04
N TYR A 138 12.09 -12.25 -9.08
CA TYR A 138 12.46 -11.50 -7.89
C TYR A 138 13.40 -10.34 -8.26
N ALA A 139 13.00 -9.14 -7.85
CA ALA A 139 13.81 -7.95 -7.93
C ALA A 139 13.81 -7.23 -6.59
N TYR A 140 14.85 -6.45 -6.30
CA TYR A 140 14.90 -5.56 -5.14
C TYR A 140 15.55 -4.24 -5.54
N ASP A 141 14.98 -3.16 -5.08
CA ASP A 141 15.47 -1.81 -5.29
C ASP A 141 14.88 -0.86 -4.25
N ARG A 142 15.45 0.34 -4.10
CA ARG A 142 14.86 1.38 -3.24
C ARG A 142 13.55 1.96 -3.81
N ALA A 143 13.28 1.74 -5.08
CA ALA A 143 12.10 2.23 -5.77
C ALA A 143 10.79 1.55 -5.33
N PHE A 144 10.86 0.37 -4.68
CA PHE A 144 9.68 -0.41 -4.29
C PHE A 144 10.00 -1.36 -3.12
N ARG A 145 8.94 -1.90 -2.51
CA ARG A 145 9.04 -3.13 -1.68
C ARG A 145 8.70 -4.33 -2.56
N THR A 146 9.43 -5.42 -2.37
CA THR A 146 9.09 -6.69 -3.01
C THR A 146 8.31 -7.54 -2.03
N GLU A 147 7.14 -7.98 -2.42
CA GLU A 147 6.25 -8.83 -1.65
C GLU A 147 5.91 -10.11 -2.44
N ILE A 148 5.62 -11.21 -1.75
CA ILE A 148 5.23 -12.46 -2.41
C ILE A 148 3.79 -12.32 -2.90
N ALA A 149 3.56 -12.56 -4.20
CA ALA A 149 2.21 -12.54 -4.76
C ALA A 149 1.36 -13.70 -4.21
N ILE A 150 0.05 -13.44 -4.01
CA ILE A 150 -0.90 -14.46 -3.51
C ILE A 150 -1.39 -15.34 -4.66
N ALA A 151 -1.72 -14.75 -5.80
CA ALA A 151 -2.42 -15.45 -6.88
C ALA A 151 -1.52 -16.34 -7.73
N ASP A 152 -0.26 -15.99 -7.86
CA ASP A 152 0.68 -16.60 -8.81
C ASP A 152 2.07 -16.78 -8.20
N ALA A 153 2.91 -17.57 -8.85
CA ALA A 153 4.29 -17.81 -8.44
C ALA A 153 5.21 -16.62 -8.81
N GLY A 154 4.89 -15.43 -8.30
CA GLY A 154 5.65 -14.22 -8.57
C GLY A 154 5.69 -13.29 -7.36
N TYR A 155 5.85 -12.01 -7.65
CA TYR A 155 6.04 -10.95 -6.66
C TYR A 155 5.16 -9.75 -6.99
N ILE A 156 4.82 -9.00 -5.96
CA ILE A 156 4.25 -7.67 -6.06
C ILE A 156 5.36 -6.66 -5.79
N PHE A 157 5.53 -5.71 -6.71
CA PHE A 157 6.41 -4.55 -6.52
C PHE A 157 5.57 -3.39 -6.05
N GLU A 158 5.64 -3.12 -4.76
CA GLU A 158 4.78 -2.17 -4.09
C GLU A 158 5.46 -0.82 -3.88
N THR A 159 4.73 0.24 -4.17
CA THR A 159 5.10 1.63 -3.87
C THR A 159 4.12 2.23 -2.87
N CYS A 160 4.59 3.14 -2.01
CA CYS A 160 3.77 3.72 -0.96
C CYS A 160 4.06 5.22 -0.75
N VAL A 161 3.02 6.03 -0.93
CA VAL A 161 2.95 7.42 -0.46
C VAL A 161 2.21 7.40 0.88
N ARG A 162 2.92 7.65 1.98
CA ARG A 162 2.40 7.45 3.35
C ARG A 162 1.22 8.35 3.74
N SER A 163 0.95 9.40 2.97
CA SER A 163 -0.13 10.34 3.21
C SER A 163 -1.09 10.34 2.02
N GLY A 164 -2.20 9.62 2.16
CA GLY A 164 -3.32 9.57 1.21
C GLY A 164 -4.53 10.35 1.73
N THR A 165 -5.66 9.66 1.96
CA THR A 165 -6.87 10.30 2.54
C THR A 165 -6.61 10.88 3.93
N PHE A 166 -5.61 10.36 4.67
CA PHE A 166 -5.15 10.99 5.90
C PHE A 166 -4.84 12.48 5.70
N LEU A 167 -4.17 12.85 4.61
CA LEU A 167 -3.80 14.24 4.35
C LEU A 167 -5.02 15.09 3.95
N VAL A 168 -6.00 14.50 3.26
CA VAL A 168 -7.30 15.13 2.98
C VAL A 168 -8.05 15.43 4.28
N ASP A 169 -8.12 14.46 5.19
CA ASP A 169 -8.76 14.61 6.49
C ASP A 169 -8.02 15.64 7.37
N TRP A 170 -6.69 15.62 7.34
CA TRP A 170 -5.86 16.59 8.05
C TRP A 170 -6.13 18.02 7.56
N LEU A 171 -6.17 18.26 6.24
CA LEU A 171 -6.47 19.58 5.68
C LEU A 171 -7.84 20.07 6.12
N ALA A 172 -8.86 19.19 6.07
CA ALA A 172 -10.21 19.55 6.46
C ALA A 172 -10.30 19.92 7.94
N ARG A 173 -9.71 19.14 8.82
CA ARG A 173 -9.80 19.33 10.29
C ARG A 173 -8.88 20.43 10.80
N GLU A 174 -7.60 20.37 10.44
CA GLU A 174 -6.59 21.24 11.06
C GLU A 174 -6.45 22.60 10.37
N MET A 175 -6.68 22.66 9.05
CA MET A 175 -6.53 23.92 8.29
C MET A 175 -7.86 24.63 8.07
N LEU A 176 -8.97 23.90 7.93
CA LEU A 176 -10.28 24.48 7.64
C LEU A 176 -11.22 24.43 8.84
N LEU A 177 -10.81 23.83 9.96
CA LEU A 177 -11.55 23.75 11.23
C LEU A 177 -12.96 23.15 11.05
N VAL A 178 -13.07 22.10 10.26
CA VAL A 178 -14.35 21.47 9.93
C VAL A 178 -14.65 20.33 10.90
N ASP A 179 -15.81 20.34 11.51
CA ASP A 179 -16.29 19.25 12.35
C ASP A 179 -16.55 17.97 11.54
N CYS A 180 -16.36 16.81 12.14
CA CYS A 180 -16.54 15.50 11.49
C CYS A 180 -17.95 15.35 10.86
N ALA A 181 -18.99 15.96 11.43
CA ALA A 181 -20.35 15.91 10.91
C ALA A 181 -20.52 16.67 9.58
N GLU A 182 -19.75 17.74 9.37
CA GLU A 182 -19.82 18.59 8.18
C GLU A 182 -18.75 18.21 7.14
N GLN A 183 -17.79 17.39 7.50
CA GLN A 183 -16.62 17.08 6.69
C GLN A 183 -16.98 16.64 5.27
N ARG A 184 -17.99 15.78 5.12
CA ARG A 184 -18.42 15.27 3.79
C ARG A 184 -18.91 16.39 2.87
N ASN A 185 -19.67 17.36 3.38
CA ASN A 185 -20.20 18.48 2.60
C ASN A 185 -19.07 19.44 2.21
N VAL A 186 -18.13 19.66 3.12
CA VAL A 186 -16.97 20.53 2.86
C VAL A 186 -16.03 19.90 1.84
N LEU A 187 -15.77 18.60 1.92
CA LEU A 187 -14.96 17.90 0.91
C LEU A 187 -15.62 17.97 -0.47
N ALA A 188 -16.95 17.81 -0.59
CA ALA A 188 -17.64 17.97 -1.86
C ALA A 188 -17.52 19.41 -2.41
N THR A 189 -17.54 20.41 -1.55
CA THR A 189 -17.32 21.80 -1.94
C THR A 189 -15.89 22.03 -2.42
N LEU A 190 -14.89 21.51 -1.68
CA LEU A 190 -13.47 21.61 -2.05
C LEU A 190 -13.17 20.90 -3.37
N GLU A 191 -13.81 19.76 -3.64
CA GLU A 191 -13.73 19.06 -4.94
C GLU A 191 -14.14 19.99 -6.09
N GLY A 192 -15.27 20.70 -5.95
CA GLY A 192 -15.74 21.65 -6.96
C GLY A 192 -14.79 22.84 -7.15
N GLU A 193 -14.30 23.40 -6.04
CA GLU A 193 -13.33 24.51 -6.08
C GLU A 193 -11.97 24.07 -6.69
N ALA A 194 -11.48 22.89 -6.33
CA ALA A 194 -10.26 22.33 -6.89
C ALA A 194 -10.39 21.97 -8.37
N ALA A 195 -11.57 21.51 -8.80
CA ALA A 195 -11.84 21.25 -10.21
C ALA A 195 -11.79 22.53 -11.05
N ALA A 196 -12.19 23.67 -10.47
CA ALA A 196 -12.11 24.97 -11.12
C ALA A 196 -10.71 25.60 -11.10
N SER A 197 -9.81 25.14 -10.22
CA SER A 197 -8.43 25.58 -10.16
C SER A 197 -7.63 25.02 -11.34
N PRO A 198 -6.64 25.76 -11.91
CA PRO A 198 -5.83 25.26 -13.02
C PRO A 198 -4.88 24.14 -12.58
N ILE A 199 -4.38 23.37 -13.54
CA ILE A 199 -3.27 22.42 -13.32
C ILE A 199 -2.06 23.18 -12.75
N GLY A 200 -1.46 22.63 -11.68
CA GLY A 200 -0.41 23.30 -10.91
C GLY A 200 -0.95 24.27 -9.88
N ALA A 201 -2.28 24.23 -9.60
CA ALA A 201 -2.92 24.91 -8.47
C ALA A 201 -2.53 26.39 -8.33
N GLY A 202 -2.44 27.12 -9.46
CA GLY A 202 -2.01 28.53 -9.46
C GLY A 202 -0.56 28.75 -9.03
N GLY A 203 0.31 27.74 -9.10
CA GLY A 203 1.71 27.77 -8.67
C GLY A 203 1.95 27.20 -7.27
N VAL A 204 0.92 26.67 -6.62
CA VAL A 204 1.06 25.97 -5.34
C VAL A 204 1.43 24.51 -5.57
N VAL A 205 2.47 24.05 -4.90
CA VAL A 205 2.91 22.64 -4.91
C VAL A 205 2.99 22.10 -3.50
N MET A 206 2.69 20.79 -3.35
CA MET A 206 2.71 20.11 -2.07
C MET A 206 3.53 18.83 -2.13
N ILE A 207 4.49 18.67 -1.20
CA ILE A 207 5.18 17.39 -0.96
C ILE A 207 4.42 16.68 0.17
N PRO A 208 3.82 15.49 -0.06
CA PRO A 208 2.91 14.85 0.89
C PRO A 208 3.62 14.00 1.97
N TYR A 209 4.70 14.49 2.58
CA TYR A 209 5.52 13.72 3.52
C TYR A 209 5.18 13.98 4.99
N TRP A 210 3.88 14.13 5.32
CA TRP A 210 3.42 14.37 6.70
C TRP A 210 3.81 13.28 7.70
N GLN A 211 4.01 12.06 7.21
CA GLN A 211 4.40 10.89 8.01
C GLN A 211 5.76 10.31 7.56
N GLY A 212 6.67 11.16 7.09
CA GLY A 212 7.87 10.72 6.42
C GLY A 212 7.60 10.24 4.99
N CYS A 213 8.63 9.79 4.29
CA CYS A 213 8.47 9.18 2.96
C CYS A 213 9.06 7.76 2.93
N MET A 214 8.47 6.94 2.08
CA MET A 214 9.01 5.63 1.73
C MET A 214 9.76 5.73 0.41
N ASN A 215 9.53 4.81 -0.49
CA ASN A 215 10.21 4.76 -1.78
C ASN A 215 10.03 6.07 -2.59
N PRO A 216 11.06 6.49 -3.33
CA PRO A 216 12.40 5.89 -3.38
C PRO A 216 13.36 6.42 -2.31
N HIS A 217 12.96 7.37 -1.48
CA HIS A 217 13.84 8.11 -0.57
C HIS A 217 14.12 7.40 0.75
N TRP A 218 13.12 6.74 1.35
CA TRP A 218 13.18 6.03 2.62
C TRP A 218 13.69 6.91 3.77
N ASP A 219 13.02 8.06 3.95
CA ASP A 219 13.35 9.04 4.97
C ASP A 219 12.20 9.19 5.97
N SER A 220 12.40 8.64 7.16
CA SER A 220 11.39 8.64 8.24
C SER A 220 11.24 10.01 8.92
N VAL A 221 12.23 10.91 8.80
CA VAL A 221 12.17 12.25 9.38
C VAL A 221 11.74 13.30 8.36
N ALA A 222 11.46 12.91 7.13
CA ALA A 222 10.89 13.79 6.11
C ALA A 222 9.59 14.42 6.60
N ARG A 223 9.37 15.68 6.23
CA ARG A 223 8.17 16.45 6.58
C ARG A 223 7.51 17.02 5.34
N GLY A 224 6.18 17.17 5.40
CA GLY A 224 5.41 17.78 4.34
C GLY A 224 5.80 19.24 4.08
N VAL A 225 5.61 19.68 2.83
CA VAL A 225 5.89 21.04 2.38
C VAL A 225 4.72 21.56 1.57
N ILE A 226 4.32 22.79 1.81
CA ILE A 226 3.45 23.58 0.92
C ILE A 226 4.25 24.79 0.46
N ALA A 227 4.46 24.93 -0.85
CA ALA A 227 5.24 26.02 -1.42
C ALA A 227 4.45 26.74 -2.52
N GLY A 228 4.87 27.98 -2.85
CA GLY A 228 4.26 28.78 -3.92
C GLY A 228 3.00 29.56 -3.53
N LEU A 229 2.69 29.70 -2.22
CA LEU A 229 1.56 30.50 -1.75
C LEU A 229 1.71 31.98 -2.11
N SER A 230 0.64 32.61 -2.54
CA SER A 230 0.55 34.03 -2.85
C SER A 230 -0.73 34.64 -2.29
N GLY A 231 -0.88 35.96 -2.35
CA GLY A 231 -2.11 36.65 -1.91
C GLY A 231 -3.38 36.29 -2.70
N SER A 232 -3.22 35.64 -3.85
CA SER A 232 -4.35 35.16 -4.69
C SER A 232 -4.73 33.71 -4.42
N THR A 233 -3.92 32.95 -3.68
CA THR A 233 -4.15 31.52 -3.40
C THR A 233 -5.49 31.32 -2.65
N ARG A 234 -6.29 30.39 -3.12
CA ARG A 234 -7.58 30.00 -2.53
C ARG A 234 -7.47 28.59 -1.91
N ARG A 235 -8.39 28.25 -1.02
CA ARG A 235 -8.44 26.90 -0.40
C ARG A 235 -8.60 25.78 -1.43
N GLY A 236 -9.34 26.04 -2.53
CA GLY A 236 -9.45 25.10 -3.64
C GLY A 236 -8.12 24.84 -4.34
N ASP A 237 -7.23 25.85 -4.44
CA ASP A 237 -5.86 25.68 -4.97
C ASP A 237 -5.04 24.79 -4.03
N ILE A 238 -5.13 24.99 -2.72
CA ILE A 238 -4.42 24.18 -1.72
C ILE A 238 -4.91 22.72 -1.78
N TYR A 239 -6.22 22.50 -1.86
CA TYR A 239 -6.78 21.16 -1.98
C TYR A 239 -6.37 20.49 -3.29
N ARG A 240 -6.35 21.23 -4.40
CA ARG A 240 -5.85 20.73 -5.67
C ARG A 240 -4.37 20.37 -5.58
N ALA A 241 -3.52 21.23 -5.01
CA ALA A 241 -2.09 20.97 -4.81
C ALA A 241 -1.83 19.72 -3.97
N LEU A 242 -2.70 19.42 -2.99
CA LEU A 242 -2.66 18.19 -2.21
C LEU A 242 -2.91 16.96 -3.09
N LEU A 243 -3.98 16.94 -3.87
CA LEU A 243 -4.30 15.83 -4.77
C LEU A 243 -3.24 15.64 -5.85
N GLU A 244 -2.76 16.75 -6.43
CA GLU A 244 -1.68 16.77 -7.42
C GLU A 244 -0.37 16.27 -6.81
N GLY A 245 0.02 16.73 -5.62
CA GLY A 245 1.24 16.29 -4.94
C GLY A 245 1.29 14.79 -4.72
N ILE A 246 0.20 14.19 -4.26
CA ILE A 246 0.09 12.73 -4.10
C ILE A 246 0.18 12.03 -5.46
N ALA A 247 -0.52 12.53 -6.48
CA ALA A 247 -0.51 11.92 -7.82
C ALA A 247 0.88 12.03 -8.51
N LEU A 248 1.61 13.13 -8.29
CA LEU A 248 2.97 13.33 -8.80
C LEU A 248 3.97 12.39 -8.12
N GLU A 249 3.85 12.19 -6.79
CA GLU A 249 4.65 11.19 -6.07
C GLU A 249 4.35 9.78 -6.57
N GLN A 250 3.07 9.43 -6.76
CA GLN A 250 2.71 8.13 -7.32
C GLN A 250 3.29 7.95 -8.74
N ALA A 251 3.22 8.98 -9.59
CA ALA A 251 3.79 8.92 -10.93
C ALA A 251 5.32 8.75 -10.92
N THR A 252 6.00 9.42 -10.01
CA THR A 252 7.45 9.31 -9.80
C THR A 252 7.81 7.90 -9.34
N SER A 253 7.15 7.39 -8.31
CA SER A 253 7.36 6.04 -7.77
C SER A 253 7.08 4.97 -8.83
N THR A 254 6.02 5.13 -9.63
CA THR A 254 5.70 4.24 -10.76
C THR A 254 6.84 4.17 -11.77
N ASN A 255 7.36 5.33 -12.19
CA ASN A 255 8.43 5.37 -13.17
C ASN A 255 9.74 4.77 -12.62
N CYS A 256 10.05 5.01 -11.35
CA CYS A 256 11.19 4.38 -10.68
C CYS A 256 11.03 2.84 -10.60
N ALA A 257 9.84 2.35 -10.24
CA ALA A 257 9.59 0.92 -10.17
C ALA A 257 9.69 0.25 -11.55
N ILE A 258 9.13 0.85 -12.61
CA ILE A 258 9.27 0.35 -13.99
C ILE A 258 10.72 0.34 -14.43
N ALA A 259 11.47 1.41 -14.17
CA ALA A 259 12.88 1.50 -14.55
C ALA A 259 13.74 0.42 -13.86
N ALA A 260 13.44 0.11 -12.59
CA ALA A 260 14.21 -0.86 -11.82
C ALA A 260 13.82 -2.33 -12.10
N THR A 261 12.55 -2.59 -12.46
CA THR A 261 12.04 -3.96 -12.66
C THR A 261 11.91 -4.36 -14.13
N GLY A 262 11.75 -3.40 -15.04
CA GLY A 262 11.33 -3.63 -16.42
C GLY A 262 9.86 -4.08 -16.56
N VAL A 263 9.11 -4.21 -15.46
CA VAL A 263 7.70 -4.60 -15.47
C VAL A 263 6.84 -3.41 -15.90
N PRO A 264 6.11 -3.52 -17.03
CA PRO A 264 5.26 -2.42 -17.49
C PRO A 264 4.05 -2.24 -16.56
N ILE A 265 3.62 -0.99 -16.40
CA ILE A 265 2.34 -0.63 -15.82
C ILE A 265 1.59 0.16 -16.88
N ASP A 266 0.55 -0.44 -17.46
CA ASP A 266 -0.23 0.16 -18.56
C ASP A 266 -1.53 0.78 -18.05
N ARG A 267 -2.06 0.32 -16.93
CA ARG A 267 -3.30 0.81 -16.30
C ARG A 267 -3.33 0.56 -14.81
N TYR A 268 -4.14 1.33 -14.11
CA TYR A 268 -4.44 1.15 -12.70
C TYR A 268 -5.88 0.72 -12.45
N VAL A 269 -6.07 -0.13 -11.43
CA VAL A 269 -7.38 -0.37 -10.82
C VAL A 269 -7.39 0.33 -9.47
N ALA A 270 -8.20 1.38 -9.35
CA ALA A 270 -8.31 2.21 -8.15
C ALA A 270 -9.33 1.65 -7.16
N ILE A 271 -8.92 1.57 -5.90
CA ILE A 271 -9.68 1.13 -4.73
C ILE A 271 -9.47 2.09 -3.56
N GLY A 272 -10.14 1.82 -2.45
CA GLY A 272 -10.08 2.66 -1.24
C GLY A 272 -11.00 3.87 -1.31
N GLY A 273 -11.10 4.58 -0.18
CA GLY A 273 -12.04 5.70 -0.01
C GLY A 273 -11.82 6.86 -0.99
N GLY A 274 -10.56 7.19 -1.29
CA GLY A 274 -10.22 8.25 -2.24
C GLY A 274 -10.61 7.94 -3.69
N ALA A 275 -10.83 6.66 -4.03
CA ALA A 275 -11.31 6.29 -5.36
C ALA A 275 -12.75 6.77 -5.65
N ALA A 276 -13.48 7.29 -4.65
CA ALA A 276 -14.77 7.93 -4.86
C ALA A 276 -14.63 9.29 -5.58
N SER A 277 -13.50 9.98 -5.49
CA SER A 277 -13.24 11.27 -6.13
C SER A 277 -12.96 11.12 -7.63
N ASP A 278 -13.85 11.64 -8.47
CA ASP A 278 -13.64 11.69 -9.92
C ASP A 278 -12.46 12.61 -10.28
N LEU A 279 -12.31 13.70 -9.56
CA LEU A 279 -11.22 14.65 -9.78
C LEU A 279 -9.87 13.99 -9.48
N TRP A 280 -9.74 13.30 -8.36
CA TRP A 280 -8.47 12.67 -7.98
C TRP A 280 -8.09 11.55 -8.95
N LEU A 281 -9.06 10.72 -9.38
CA LEU A 281 -8.79 9.68 -10.37
C LEU A 281 -8.37 10.25 -11.72
N GLN A 282 -8.98 11.37 -12.15
CA GLN A 282 -8.57 12.04 -13.38
C GLN A 282 -7.18 12.69 -13.25
N ILE A 283 -6.89 13.35 -12.13
CA ILE A 283 -5.54 13.89 -11.85
C ILE A 283 -4.50 12.76 -11.88
N LEU A 284 -4.80 11.62 -11.26
CA LEU A 284 -3.91 10.47 -11.24
C LEU A 284 -3.69 9.89 -12.65
N ALA A 285 -4.74 9.79 -13.47
CA ALA A 285 -4.63 9.35 -14.86
C ALA A 285 -3.74 10.30 -15.67
N ASP A 286 -3.99 11.60 -15.58
CA ASP A 286 -3.23 12.60 -16.31
C ASP A 286 -1.75 12.69 -15.83
N ALA A 287 -1.50 12.60 -14.52
CA ALA A 287 -0.16 12.70 -13.95
C ALA A 287 0.70 11.45 -14.25
N THR A 288 0.08 10.26 -14.27
CA THR A 288 0.77 9.01 -14.60
C THR A 288 0.85 8.75 -16.10
N GLY A 289 -0.01 9.41 -16.91
CA GLY A 289 -0.18 9.14 -18.33
C GLY A 289 -0.80 7.75 -18.60
N ARG A 290 -1.55 7.19 -17.65
CA ARG A 290 -2.12 5.85 -17.72
C ARG A 290 -3.59 5.86 -17.34
N PRO A 291 -4.44 5.04 -17.99
CA PRO A 291 -5.83 4.86 -17.58
C PRO A 291 -5.94 4.45 -16.11
N VAL A 292 -6.88 5.05 -15.39
CA VAL A 292 -7.24 4.68 -14.02
C VAL A 292 -8.68 4.18 -14.01
N GLN A 293 -8.89 2.96 -13.62
CA GLN A 293 -10.18 2.29 -13.61
C GLN A 293 -10.69 2.16 -12.18
N ARG A 294 -11.87 2.73 -11.89
CA ARG A 294 -12.51 2.57 -10.58
C ARG A 294 -13.07 1.16 -10.44
N SER A 295 -12.70 0.45 -9.37
CA SER A 295 -13.29 -0.86 -9.03
C SER A 295 -14.68 -0.73 -8.41
N THR A 296 -15.53 -1.76 -8.60
CA THR A 296 -16.77 -1.93 -7.82
C THR A 296 -16.48 -2.32 -6.37
N THR A 297 -15.31 -2.90 -6.12
CA THR A 297 -14.96 -3.47 -4.82
C THR A 297 -14.36 -2.38 -3.94
N VAL A 298 -15.02 -2.10 -2.81
CA VAL A 298 -14.50 -1.20 -1.77
C VAL A 298 -13.50 -1.94 -0.89
N GLU A 299 -13.84 -3.15 -0.45
CA GLU A 299 -13.05 -3.99 0.46
C GLU A 299 -12.21 -5.02 -0.32
N ALA A 300 -11.28 -4.54 -1.14
CA ALA A 300 -10.49 -5.39 -2.03
C ALA A 300 -9.58 -6.37 -1.26
N SER A 301 -9.04 -5.97 -0.10
CA SER A 301 -8.21 -6.84 0.74
C SER A 301 -9.01 -8.04 1.28
N SER A 302 -10.22 -7.79 1.77
CA SER A 302 -11.12 -8.86 2.22
C SER A 302 -11.52 -9.80 1.08
N LEU A 303 -11.77 -9.23 -0.12
CA LEU A 303 -12.08 -10.04 -1.29
C LEU A 303 -10.88 -10.91 -1.72
N GLY A 304 -9.66 -10.37 -1.69
CA GLY A 304 -8.46 -11.14 -2.00
C GLY A 304 -8.22 -12.29 -1.02
N ALA A 305 -8.45 -12.05 0.27
CA ALA A 305 -8.42 -13.11 1.28
C ALA A 305 -9.50 -14.18 1.01
N ALA A 306 -10.72 -13.78 0.65
CA ALA A 306 -11.80 -14.69 0.27
C ALA A 306 -11.48 -15.49 -1.00
N ILE A 307 -10.80 -14.89 -1.99
CA ILE A 307 -10.30 -15.57 -3.19
C ILE A 307 -9.29 -16.67 -2.83
N ALA A 308 -8.34 -16.38 -1.93
CA ALA A 308 -7.41 -17.40 -1.43
C ALA A 308 -8.15 -18.52 -0.67
N ALA A 309 -9.14 -18.16 0.15
CA ALA A 309 -9.98 -19.10 0.89
C ALA A 309 -10.80 -19.99 -0.05
N ALA A 310 -11.35 -19.45 -1.13
CA ALA A 310 -12.13 -20.22 -2.12
C ALA A 310 -11.28 -21.29 -2.82
N LYS A 311 -10.00 -21.01 -3.10
CA LYS A 311 -9.06 -22.04 -3.59
C LYS A 311 -8.75 -23.06 -2.52
N GLY A 312 -8.44 -22.64 -1.30
CA GLY A 312 -8.11 -23.56 -0.21
C GLY A 312 -9.28 -24.45 0.22
N GLY A 313 -10.52 -23.96 0.07
CA GLY A 313 -11.75 -24.71 0.28
C GLY A 313 -12.16 -25.60 -0.90
N GLY A 314 -11.37 -25.65 -1.98
CA GLY A 314 -11.60 -26.54 -3.11
C GLY A 314 -12.64 -26.05 -4.14
N TRP A 315 -13.09 -24.78 -4.07
CA TRP A 315 -14.05 -24.23 -5.04
C TRP A 315 -13.41 -23.95 -6.39
N TYR A 316 -12.10 -23.67 -6.40
CA TYR A 316 -11.29 -23.42 -7.59
C TYR A 316 -9.98 -24.19 -7.51
N GLY A 317 -9.44 -24.57 -8.66
CA GLY A 317 -8.17 -25.30 -8.74
C GLY A 317 -6.95 -24.43 -8.41
N THR A 318 -7.02 -23.13 -8.73
CA THR A 318 -5.94 -22.14 -8.47
C THR A 318 -6.52 -20.81 -7.95
N ILE A 319 -5.68 -20.02 -7.27
CA ILE A 319 -6.07 -18.68 -6.84
C ILE A 319 -6.33 -17.79 -8.07
N ALA A 320 -5.55 -17.94 -9.15
CA ALA A 320 -5.76 -17.19 -10.39
C ALA A 320 -7.15 -17.46 -11.00
N GLN A 321 -7.63 -18.71 -11.01
CA GLN A 321 -8.98 -19.05 -11.44
C GLN A 321 -10.05 -18.42 -10.53
N ALA A 322 -9.86 -18.47 -9.22
CA ALA A 322 -10.74 -17.83 -8.26
C ALA A 322 -10.76 -16.31 -8.47
N ALA A 323 -9.60 -15.67 -8.64
CA ALA A 323 -9.49 -14.23 -8.92
C ALA A 323 -10.20 -13.84 -10.21
N ALA A 324 -10.02 -14.60 -11.31
CA ALA A 324 -10.71 -14.35 -12.58
C ALA A 324 -12.25 -14.39 -12.46
N ALA A 325 -12.78 -15.23 -11.54
CA ALA A 325 -14.22 -15.37 -11.31
C ALA A 325 -14.79 -14.36 -10.31
N MET A 326 -14.02 -13.98 -9.28
CA MET A 326 -14.50 -13.26 -8.11
C MET A 326 -14.00 -11.82 -8.02
N ALA A 327 -12.87 -11.46 -8.65
CA ALA A 327 -12.28 -10.12 -8.53
C ALA A 327 -13.25 -9.03 -8.99
N GLY A 328 -13.15 -7.87 -8.33
CA GLY A 328 -13.94 -6.70 -8.64
C GLY A 328 -13.70 -6.21 -10.08
N ARG A 329 -14.77 -5.91 -10.80
CA ARG A 329 -14.70 -5.40 -12.17
C ARG A 329 -14.66 -3.87 -12.17
N PRO A 330 -13.95 -3.23 -13.12
CA PRO A 330 -14.01 -1.80 -13.29
C PRO A 330 -15.42 -1.34 -13.69
N VAL A 331 -15.88 -0.24 -13.09
CA VAL A 331 -17.18 0.39 -13.43
C VAL A 331 -17.03 1.67 -14.24
N ARG A 332 -15.88 2.32 -14.16
CA ARG A 332 -15.57 3.55 -14.88
C ARG A 332 -14.08 3.66 -15.12
N SER A 333 -13.70 4.13 -16.31
CA SER A 333 -12.31 4.43 -16.69
C SER A 333 -12.13 5.95 -16.80
N PHE A 334 -10.98 6.42 -16.32
CA PHE A 334 -10.49 7.79 -16.43
C PHE A 334 -9.28 7.74 -17.36
N GLU A 335 -9.48 8.20 -18.59
CA GLU A 335 -8.42 8.20 -19.61
C GLU A 335 -7.52 9.43 -19.45
N PRO A 336 -6.19 9.29 -19.60
CA PRO A 336 -5.29 10.42 -19.58
C PRO A 336 -5.50 11.30 -20.83
N ASP A 337 -5.62 12.61 -20.62
CA ASP A 337 -5.65 13.57 -21.74
C ASP A 337 -4.21 13.94 -22.11
N PRO A 338 -3.78 13.79 -23.38
CA PRO A 338 -2.39 14.02 -23.79
C PRO A 338 -1.88 15.42 -23.46
N LYS A 339 -2.71 16.46 -23.56
CA LYS A 339 -2.32 17.85 -23.26
C LYS A 339 -2.16 18.04 -21.75
N ARG A 340 -3.09 17.50 -20.94
CA ARG A 340 -2.98 17.56 -19.48
C ARG A 340 -1.80 16.73 -18.98
N SER A 341 -1.59 15.54 -19.55
CA SER A 341 -0.44 14.68 -19.19
C SER A 341 0.91 15.35 -19.50
N ALA A 342 1.03 16.05 -20.63
CA ALA A 342 2.23 16.82 -20.94
C ALA A 342 2.46 17.94 -19.89
N ARG A 343 1.39 18.63 -19.48
CA ARG A 343 1.47 19.65 -18.45
C ARG A 343 1.84 19.09 -17.06
N TYR A 344 1.30 17.91 -16.70
CA TYR A 344 1.72 17.22 -15.48
C TYR A 344 3.14 16.68 -15.55
N ALA A 345 3.65 16.32 -16.70
CA ALA A 345 5.06 15.94 -16.87
C ALA A 345 6.01 17.10 -16.56
N GLU A 346 5.68 18.34 -17.01
CA GLU A 346 6.42 19.55 -16.66
C GLU A 346 6.36 19.80 -15.13
N LEU A 347 5.17 19.75 -14.55
CA LEU A 347 4.97 19.96 -13.11
C LEU A 347 5.70 18.91 -12.27
N ARG A 348 5.71 17.65 -12.71
CA ARG A 348 6.42 16.56 -12.04
C ARG A 348 7.93 16.81 -11.99
N ALA A 349 8.53 17.35 -13.06
CA ALA A 349 9.94 17.71 -13.05
C ALA A 349 10.24 18.76 -11.97
N ILE A 350 9.42 19.81 -11.88
CA ILE A 350 9.55 20.84 -10.83
C ILE A 350 9.34 20.23 -9.42
N HIS A 351 8.32 19.38 -9.27
CA HIS A 351 7.99 18.74 -7.99
C HIS A 351 9.12 17.80 -7.52
N ALA A 352 9.73 17.05 -8.45
CA ALA A 352 10.81 16.11 -8.13
C ALA A 352 12.07 16.80 -7.62
N ASP A 353 12.31 18.06 -7.99
CA ASP A 353 13.46 18.84 -7.52
C ASP A 353 13.28 19.35 -6.07
N LEU A 354 12.06 19.38 -5.55
CA LEU A 354 11.79 19.95 -4.22
C LEU A 354 12.42 19.12 -3.10
N TRP A 355 12.27 17.80 -3.13
CA TRP A 355 12.79 16.96 -2.04
C TRP A 355 14.32 16.98 -1.98
N PRO A 356 15.09 16.76 -3.05
CA PRO A 356 16.54 16.91 -3.02
C PRO A 356 17.01 18.28 -2.51
N THR A 357 16.28 19.35 -2.89
CA THR A 357 16.58 20.73 -2.48
C THR A 357 16.31 20.95 -0.99
N LEU A 358 15.26 20.39 -0.44
CA LEU A 358 14.77 20.69 0.91
C LEU A 358 15.14 19.63 1.97
N SER A 359 15.60 18.44 1.58
CA SER A 359 15.84 17.34 2.50
C SER A 359 16.81 17.69 3.65
N ALA A 360 17.94 18.31 3.34
CA ALA A 360 18.92 18.73 4.34
C ALA A 360 18.36 19.81 5.30
N TRP A 361 17.56 20.74 4.78
CA TRP A 361 16.90 21.76 5.58
C TRP A 361 15.81 21.13 6.46
N ASN A 362 15.04 20.20 5.94
CA ASN A 362 13.99 19.45 6.62
C ASN A 362 14.56 18.63 7.78
N ALA A 363 15.70 17.95 7.58
CA ALA A 363 16.40 17.23 8.64
C ALA A 363 16.83 18.15 9.80
N ARG A 364 17.29 19.39 9.49
CA ARG A 364 17.61 20.38 10.52
C ARG A 364 16.39 20.84 11.30
N LEU A 365 15.24 21.03 10.65
CA LEU A 365 13.97 21.34 11.34
C LEU A 365 13.48 20.18 12.22
N ALA A 366 13.57 18.94 11.75
CA ALA A 366 13.23 17.78 12.54
C ALA A 366 14.08 17.69 13.81
N ALA A 367 15.41 17.80 13.67
CA ALA A 367 16.34 17.80 14.79
C ALA A 367 16.15 19.00 15.75
N PHE A 368 15.69 20.14 15.27
CA PHE A 368 15.33 21.27 16.12
C PHE A 368 14.08 20.97 16.97
N ALA A 369 13.06 20.39 16.34
CA ALA A 369 11.80 20.07 17.02
C ALA A 369 11.95 18.95 18.09
N GLU A 370 12.90 18.03 17.92
CA GLU A 370 13.18 16.96 18.90
C GLU A 370 13.89 17.46 20.17
N ARG A 371 14.44 18.67 20.15
CA ARG A 371 15.17 19.27 21.28
C ARG A 371 14.32 20.21 22.14
N GLY A 372 13.08 20.48 21.75
CA GLY A 372 12.10 21.30 22.48
C GLY A 372 11.10 20.44 23.20
#